data_b1d304720921e5cd8abc8062c3625fb2
#
_entry.id   b1d304720921e5cd8abc8062c3625fb2
#
_cell.length_a   1.000
_cell.length_b   1.000
_cell.length_c   1.000
_cell.angle_alpha   90.00
_cell.angle_beta   90.00
_cell.angle_gamma   90.00
#
_symmetry.space_group_name_H-M   'P 1'
#
loop_
_entity.id
_entity.type
_entity.pdbx_description
1 polymer ?
#
loop_
_entity_poly.entity_id
_entity_poly.type
_entity_poly.pdbx_seq_one_letter_code
_entity_poly.pdbx_strand_id
1 'polypeptide(L)'
;MKKGQIIEGVIERVDFPNKGIIRTEDGRQVIVKNTIPGQKVSASINKIRKGKAEGRLLEVLEKSPLEGDKTGCVHAGECGGCTYQTLPYDRQLEMKAEQVKKLMDDVIDQENRDYQFLGIKESPRQTAYRNKMEFSFGDEFKDGPLALGMHKRGSFYDIVTVENCQIVDEDFRKILSVTLAYFREQNITYYHKLRHTGYLRHLLVRKAVKTGEILVDLVTTTQTDFQGIAGAQMDEVKSTLNNAQENAFAGTEEELLEGWKAALLAADYKGIMTGILHTRNDNVADTVTNEGTDVLYGQDFFYEELLGLRFKITPFSFFQTNSLGAEVLYQTAREFIGDALPSGTDADIAEHGKIVFDLYSGTGTIAQMLSPVAKKVIGVEIIEEAVEAAKENAQLNGLHNCEFIAGDVLKVIDSIEEKPDYIVLDPPRDGINPKALEKIIRYNVPQMVYISCKPTSLARDLEVLQARGYEVKKVCCVDMFPSTFHVETVVLLSQQKPDDTIEIDLDLDELDATSAELKATYQEIK
;
A
#
# COMPACT_ATOMS: atom_id res chain seq x y z
N MET A 1 9.64 35.21 -2.42
CA MET A 1 10.32 33.97 -2.00
C MET A 1 11.35 33.54 -3.01
N LYS A 2 12.51 33.01 -2.56
CA LYS A 2 13.58 32.48 -3.41
C LYS A 2 13.93 31.05 -2.96
N LYS A 3 14.45 30.22 -3.87
CA LYS A 3 14.99 28.91 -3.53
C LYS A 3 16.16 29.08 -2.54
N GLY A 4 16.19 28.24 -1.49
CA GLY A 4 17.16 28.33 -0.38
C GLY A 4 16.76 29.32 0.73
N GLN A 5 15.72 30.12 0.55
CA GLN A 5 15.23 31.03 1.59
C GLN A 5 14.63 30.20 2.74
N ILE A 6 15.03 30.54 3.97
CA ILE A 6 14.42 30.01 5.19
C ILE A 6 13.21 30.88 5.54
N ILE A 7 12.11 30.23 5.87
CA ILE A 7 10.88 30.86 6.36
C ILE A 7 10.46 30.20 7.66
N GLU A 8 9.79 30.97 8.50
CA GLU A 8 9.08 30.46 9.68
C GLU A 8 7.59 30.72 9.51
N GLY A 9 6.77 29.84 10.09
CA GLY A 9 5.33 30.00 10.07
C GLY A 9 4.60 28.88 10.79
N VAL A 10 3.32 29.14 11.05
CA VAL A 10 2.43 28.15 11.66
C VAL A 10 1.75 27.33 10.56
N ILE A 11 1.67 26.02 10.77
CA ILE A 11 0.92 25.12 9.90
C ILE A 11 -0.57 25.34 10.15
N GLU A 12 -1.26 25.97 9.21
CA GLU A 12 -2.70 26.24 9.32
C GLU A 12 -3.53 24.95 9.23
N ARG A 13 -3.15 24.07 8.31
CA ARG A 13 -3.79 22.78 8.06
C ARG A 13 -2.85 21.82 7.36
N VAL A 14 -3.20 20.55 7.34
CA VAL A 14 -2.49 19.52 6.56
C VAL A 14 -3.45 18.90 5.55
N ASP A 15 -3.20 19.13 4.26
CA ASP A 15 -3.94 18.49 3.18
C ASP A 15 -3.33 17.11 2.86
N PHE A 16 -4.14 16.18 2.36
CA PHE A 16 -3.68 14.85 1.96
C PHE A 16 -2.72 14.91 0.75
N PRO A 17 -1.68 14.08 0.64
CA PRO A 17 -1.06 13.30 1.71
C PRO A 17 -0.01 14.14 2.45
N ASN A 18 -0.23 14.43 3.70
CA ASN A 18 0.77 15.03 4.60
C ASN A 18 1.40 16.35 4.07
N LYS A 19 0.59 17.25 3.51
CA LYS A 19 0.99 18.56 2.98
C LYS A 19 0.57 19.66 3.95
N GLY A 20 1.45 20.01 4.90
CA GLY A 20 1.21 21.15 5.77
C GLY A 20 1.26 22.47 4.99
N ILE A 21 0.32 23.34 5.25
CA ILE A 21 0.18 24.64 4.57
C ILE A 21 0.56 25.76 5.54
N ILE A 22 1.57 26.52 5.18
CA ILE A 22 1.88 27.81 5.81
C ILE A 22 1.34 28.91 4.91
N ARG A 23 0.63 29.87 5.47
CA ARG A 23 0.27 31.12 4.79
C ARG A 23 1.24 32.19 5.24
N THR A 24 1.94 32.79 4.30
CA THR A 24 2.84 33.90 4.57
C THR A 24 2.09 35.24 4.66
N GLU A 25 2.66 36.26 5.24
CA GLU A 25 2.07 37.60 5.40
C GLU A 25 1.62 38.22 4.06
N ASP A 26 2.31 37.91 2.98
CA ASP A 26 1.96 38.35 1.61
C ASP A 26 0.87 37.47 0.95
N GLY A 27 0.23 36.57 1.71
CA GLY A 27 -0.88 35.72 1.29
C GLY A 27 -0.49 34.48 0.48
N ARG A 28 0.80 34.23 0.24
CA ARG A 28 1.26 33.06 -0.51
C ARG A 28 1.23 31.82 0.37
N GLN A 29 1.04 30.68 -0.28
CA GLN A 29 1.05 29.37 0.38
C GLN A 29 2.38 28.66 0.18
N VAL A 30 2.92 28.10 1.27
CA VAL A 30 4.08 27.22 1.24
C VAL A 30 3.67 25.85 1.77
N ILE A 31 3.97 24.82 0.99
CA ILE A 31 3.70 23.42 1.35
C ILE A 31 4.92 22.84 2.05
N VAL A 32 4.76 22.38 3.27
CA VAL A 32 5.81 21.73 4.07
C VAL A 32 5.32 20.33 4.47
N LYS A 33 6.01 19.29 4.03
CA LYS A 33 5.66 17.90 4.38
C LYS A 33 6.14 17.53 5.79
N ASN A 34 5.56 16.49 6.34
CA ASN A 34 5.89 15.90 7.65
C ASN A 34 5.65 16.87 8.81
N THR A 35 4.53 17.56 8.78
CA THR A 35 4.10 18.52 9.79
C THR A 35 2.71 18.20 10.30
N ILE A 36 2.34 18.81 11.41
CA ILE A 36 1.05 18.68 12.09
C ILE A 36 0.39 20.06 12.16
N PRO A 37 -0.95 20.17 12.00
CA PRO A 37 -1.65 21.45 12.12
C PRO A 37 -1.35 22.09 13.48
N GLY A 38 -1.10 23.42 13.48
CA GLY A 38 -0.76 24.18 14.68
C GLY A 38 0.72 24.17 15.07
N GLN A 39 1.58 23.37 14.43
CA GLN A 39 3.03 23.47 14.64
C GLN A 39 3.57 24.77 14.06
N LYS A 40 4.45 25.47 14.79
CA LYS A 40 5.30 26.51 14.23
C LYS A 40 6.61 25.88 13.78
N VAL A 41 6.96 26.07 12.53
CA VAL A 41 8.08 25.39 11.90
C VAL A 41 9.00 26.35 11.17
N SER A 42 10.29 25.97 11.07
CA SER A 42 11.26 26.55 10.15
C SER A 42 11.41 25.65 8.94
N ALA A 43 11.34 26.21 7.73
CA ALA A 43 11.43 25.46 6.48
C ALA A 43 12.28 26.18 5.44
N SER A 44 13.07 25.43 4.67
CA SER A 44 13.85 25.95 3.53
C SER A 44 13.09 25.75 2.23
N ILE A 45 12.87 26.81 1.47
CA ILE A 45 12.21 26.75 0.16
C ILE A 45 13.10 25.99 -0.81
N ASN A 46 12.60 24.85 -1.30
CA ASN A 46 13.34 23.99 -2.24
C ASN A 46 12.81 24.08 -3.68
N LYS A 47 11.53 24.44 -3.86
CA LYS A 47 10.90 24.52 -5.18
C LYS A 47 9.83 25.61 -5.22
N ILE A 48 9.78 26.32 -6.35
CA ILE A 48 8.71 27.29 -6.65
C ILE A 48 8.19 26.97 -8.05
N ARG A 49 6.89 26.72 -8.16
CA ARG A 49 6.23 26.40 -9.44
C ARG A 49 4.80 26.95 -9.46
N LYS A 50 4.44 27.67 -10.53
CA LYS A 50 3.09 28.21 -10.75
C LYS A 50 2.50 28.94 -9.51
N GLY A 51 3.30 29.79 -8.86
CA GLY A 51 2.85 30.57 -7.70
C GLY A 51 2.77 29.82 -6.36
N LYS A 52 2.99 28.50 -6.35
CA LYS A 52 3.08 27.66 -5.15
C LYS A 52 4.55 27.41 -4.80
N ALA A 53 4.90 27.49 -3.52
CA ALA A 53 6.21 27.15 -3.02
C ALA A 53 6.16 25.84 -2.22
N GLU A 54 7.19 25.03 -2.34
CA GLU A 54 7.40 23.84 -1.51
C GLU A 54 8.63 24.06 -0.65
N GLY A 55 8.54 23.78 0.64
CA GLY A 55 9.63 23.87 1.61
C GLY A 55 9.97 22.52 2.21
N ARG A 56 11.24 22.31 2.50
CA ARG A 56 11.73 21.20 3.32
C ARG A 56 11.71 21.64 4.77
N LEU A 57 11.04 20.88 5.63
CA LEU A 57 11.07 21.05 7.07
C LEU A 57 12.52 21.00 7.57
N LEU A 58 12.93 22.02 8.30
CA LEU A 58 14.22 22.07 8.99
C LEU A 58 14.04 21.71 10.46
N GLU A 59 13.08 22.37 11.13
CA GLU A 59 12.87 22.22 12.56
C GLU A 59 11.42 22.55 12.93
N VAL A 60 10.89 21.88 13.96
CA VAL A 60 9.66 22.24 14.65
C VAL A 60 10.02 23.15 15.82
N LEU A 61 9.76 24.45 15.69
CA LEU A 61 10.08 25.47 16.69
C LEU A 61 9.14 25.41 17.89
N GLU A 62 7.84 25.19 17.62
CA GLU A 62 6.82 25.02 18.65
C GLU A 62 5.91 23.85 18.29
N LYS A 63 5.64 22.98 19.27
CA LYS A 63 4.72 21.84 19.09
C LYS A 63 3.29 22.32 18.87
N SER A 64 2.51 21.52 18.18
CA SER A 64 1.07 21.74 18.08
C SER A 64 0.37 21.48 19.40
N PRO A 65 -0.68 22.25 19.74
CA PRO A 65 -1.56 21.92 20.86
C PRO A 65 -2.27 20.56 20.75
N LEU A 66 -2.29 19.98 19.53
CA LEU A 66 -2.85 18.65 19.26
C LEU A 66 -1.89 17.52 19.63
N GLU A 67 -0.61 17.80 19.80
CA GLU A 67 0.40 16.80 20.15
C GLU A 67 0.35 16.43 21.62
N GLY A 68 0.50 15.14 21.92
CA GLY A 68 0.62 14.66 23.29
C GLY A 68 2.02 14.90 23.87
N ASP A 69 2.13 14.82 25.19
CA ASP A 69 3.40 15.02 25.93
C ASP A 69 4.42 13.90 25.69
N LYS A 70 3.96 12.70 25.32
CA LYS A 70 4.79 11.50 25.13
C LYS A 70 4.66 10.95 23.73
N THR A 71 5.79 10.73 23.07
CA THR A 71 5.87 9.90 21.87
C THR A 71 6.01 8.44 22.27
N GLY A 72 5.20 7.55 21.68
CA GLY A 72 5.33 6.11 21.92
C GLY A 72 6.62 5.50 21.35
N CYS A 73 7.24 6.15 20.35
CA CYS A 73 8.40 5.65 19.64
C CYS A 73 9.63 6.54 19.86
N VAL A 74 10.73 5.94 20.34
CA VAL A 74 11.99 6.64 20.58
C VAL A 74 12.66 7.13 19.28
N HIS A 75 12.29 6.57 18.12
CA HIS A 75 12.82 6.94 16.82
C HIS A 75 11.97 8.02 16.09
N ALA A 76 10.96 8.59 16.73
CA ALA A 76 9.94 9.44 16.09
C ALA A 76 10.50 10.69 15.38
N GLY A 77 11.61 11.24 15.83
CA GLY A 77 12.25 12.42 15.21
C GLY A 77 13.07 12.09 13.98
N GLU A 78 13.67 10.92 13.91
CA GLU A 78 14.70 10.55 12.93
C GLU A 78 14.18 9.56 11.87
N CYS A 79 13.43 8.55 12.28
CA CYS A 79 12.92 7.53 11.37
C CYS A 79 11.87 8.08 10.40
N GLY A 80 12.00 7.73 9.12
CA GLY A 80 11.06 8.13 8.06
C GLY A 80 9.75 7.32 8.03
N GLY A 81 9.62 6.25 8.81
CA GLY A 81 8.50 5.30 8.72
C GLY A 81 7.15 5.82 9.23
N CYS A 82 7.14 6.66 10.26
CA CYS A 82 5.92 7.19 10.88
C CYS A 82 5.89 8.72 10.86
N THR A 83 4.70 9.28 10.68
CA THR A 83 4.52 10.74 10.59
C THR A 83 3.82 11.32 11.82
N TYR A 84 2.88 10.58 12.41
CA TYR A 84 1.95 11.07 13.44
C TYR A 84 2.19 10.46 14.82
N GLN A 85 3.42 10.03 15.13
CA GLN A 85 3.77 9.43 16.43
C GLN A 85 3.54 10.34 17.64
N THR A 86 3.53 11.65 17.43
CA THR A 86 3.30 12.64 18.50
C THR A 86 1.81 12.96 18.71
N LEU A 87 0.93 12.55 17.77
CA LEU A 87 -0.51 12.76 17.91
C LEU A 87 -1.15 11.61 18.69
N PRO A 88 -2.05 11.90 19.65
CA PRO A 88 -2.98 10.92 20.20
C PRO A 88 -3.77 10.22 19.08
N TYR A 89 -4.13 8.96 19.29
CA TYR A 89 -4.69 8.15 18.19
C TYR A 89 -6.05 8.66 17.70
N ASP A 90 -6.92 9.13 18.61
CA ASP A 90 -8.17 9.79 18.27
C ASP A 90 -7.97 11.00 17.35
N ARG A 91 -6.95 11.82 17.61
CA ARG A 91 -6.59 12.96 16.76
C ARG A 91 -6.03 12.55 15.40
N GLN A 92 -5.31 11.42 15.33
CA GLN A 92 -4.90 10.86 14.04
C GLN A 92 -6.11 10.47 13.20
N LEU A 93 -7.10 9.80 13.79
CA LEU A 93 -8.33 9.38 13.13
C LEU A 93 -9.14 10.59 12.63
N GLU A 94 -9.40 11.57 13.50
CA GLU A 94 -10.09 12.81 13.13
C GLU A 94 -9.44 13.48 11.93
N MET A 95 -8.12 13.70 11.99
CA MET A 95 -7.38 14.39 10.93
C MET A 95 -7.40 13.61 9.60
N LYS A 96 -7.26 12.28 9.63
CA LYS A 96 -7.36 11.43 8.44
C LYS A 96 -8.75 11.48 7.82
N ALA A 97 -9.79 11.37 8.66
CA ALA A 97 -11.18 11.43 8.20
C ALA A 97 -11.51 12.79 7.57
N GLU A 98 -11.12 13.90 8.21
CA GLU A 98 -11.32 15.26 7.68
C GLU A 98 -10.61 15.49 6.35
N GLN A 99 -9.37 15.00 6.20
CA GLN A 99 -8.62 15.11 4.95
C GLN A 99 -9.30 14.37 3.80
N VAL A 100 -9.80 13.15 4.05
CA VAL A 100 -10.53 12.37 3.04
C VAL A 100 -11.88 13.00 2.75
N LYS A 101 -12.64 13.37 3.79
CA LYS A 101 -13.94 14.03 3.61
C LYS A 101 -13.83 15.28 2.74
N LYS A 102 -12.83 16.12 3.01
CA LYS A 102 -12.58 17.31 2.19
C LYS A 102 -12.31 16.96 0.73
N LEU A 103 -11.50 15.94 0.46
CA LEU A 103 -11.25 15.49 -0.92
C LEU A 103 -12.52 14.98 -1.61
N MET A 104 -13.37 14.28 -0.89
CA MET A 104 -14.65 13.78 -1.42
C MET A 104 -15.62 14.95 -1.66
N ASP A 105 -15.74 15.87 -0.72
CA ASP A 105 -16.58 17.07 -0.86
C ASP A 105 -16.14 17.98 -2.03
N ASP A 106 -14.83 17.97 -2.37
CA ASP A 106 -14.29 18.77 -3.49
C ASP A 106 -14.62 18.17 -4.86
N VAL A 107 -14.86 16.85 -4.96
CA VAL A 107 -15.06 16.14 -6.24
C VAL A 107 -16.45 15.54 -6.41
N ILE A 108 -17.19 15.31 -5.33
CA ILE A 108 -18.57 14.82 -5.42
C ILE A 108 -19.47 16.00 -5.81
N ASP A 109 -20.29 15.78 -6.83
CA ASP A 109 -21.16 16.80 -7.40
C ASP A 109 -22.04 17.45 -6.34
N GLN A 110 -22.15 18.77 -6.40
CA GLN A 110 -22.90 19.57 -5.42
C GLN A 110 -24.41 19.28 -5.42
N GLU A 111 -24.93 18.82 -6.55
CA GLU A 111 -26.33 18.41 -6.69
C GLU A 111 -26.61 17.05 -6.06
N ASN A 112 -25.57 16.20 -5.87
CA ASN A 112 -25.65 14.85 -5.31
C ASN A 112 -24.95 14.74 -3.94
N ARG A 113 -24.92 15.81 -3.14
CA ARG A 113 -24.21 15.84 -1.83
C ARG A 113 -24.82 14.99 -0.72
N ASP A 114 -25.84 14.21 -0.99
CA ASP A 114 -26.50 13.34 -0.01
C ASP A 114 -25.75 12.02 0.25
N TYR A 115 -24.47 11.94 -0.13
CA TYR A 115 -23.68 10.77 0.22
C TYR A 115 -23.42 10.69 1.73
N GLN A 116 -23.42 9.47 2.25
CA GLN A 116 -23.13 9.23 3.66
C GLN A 116 -21.64 9.10 3.89
N PHE A 117 -21.03 10.07 4.57
CA PHE A 117 -19.67 9.91 5.10
C PHE A 117 -19.73 9.23 6.48
N LEU A 118 -19.29 7.95 6.56
CA LEU A 118 -19.38 7.13 7.76
C LEU A 118 -18.19 7.30 8.72
N GLY A 119 -17.32 8.28 8.44
CA GLY A 119 -16.12 8.54 9.23
C GLY A 119 -15.01 7.55 8.95
N ILE A 120 -14.25 7.21 9.99
CA ILE A 120 -13.10 6.30 9.92
C ILE A 120 -13.24 5.18 10.94
N LYS A 121 -13.09 3.94 10.48
CA LYS A 121 -12.96 2.77 11.36
C LYS A 121 -11.52 2.67 11.85
N GLU A 122 -11.34 2.46 13.13
CA GLU A 122 -10.03 2.35 13.77
C GLU A 122 -9.36 1.00 13.50
N SER A 123 -8.02 0.98 13.58
CA SER A 123 -7.26 -0.26 13.61
C SER A 123 -7.48 -1.00 14.92
N PRO A 124 -7.72 -2.32 14.93
CA PRO A 124 -7.87 -3.10 16.17
C PRO A 124 -6.60 -3.08 17.05
N ARG A 125 -5.45 -2.75 16.46
CA ARG A 125 -4.19 -2.52 17.17
C ARG A 125 -3.53 -1.24 16.68
N GLN A 126 -3.11 -0.40 17.61
CA GLN A 126 -2.39 0.84 17.32
C GLN A 126 -0.88 0.63 17.23
N THR A 127 -0.37 -0.43 17.88
CA THR A 127 1.03 -0.85 17.91
C THR A 127 1.14 -2.33 17.56
N ALA A 128 2.32 -2.78 17.18
CA ALA A 128 2.59 -4.18 16.80
C ALA A 128 1.55 -4.75 15.81
N TYR A 129 1.05 -3.90 14.92
CA TYR A 129 0.02 -4.27 13.96
C TYR A 129 0.60 -4.80 12.64
N ARG A 130 1.85 -4.45 12.34
CA ARG A 130 2.46 -4.73 11.04
C ARG A 130 2.98 -6.16 10.97
N ASN A 131 2.51 -6.91 9.97
CA ASN A 131 2.86 -8.31 9.73
C ASN A 131 3.97 -8.52 8.69
N LYS A 132 4.43 -7.46 8.02
CA LYS A 132 5.55 -7.45 7.07
C LYS A 132 6.43 -6.24 7.29
N MET A 133 7.72 -6.43 7.38
CA MET A 133 8.69 -5.34 7.38
C MET A 133 9.87 -5.70 6.50
N GLU A 134 10.32 -4.72 5.75
CA GLU A 134 11.53 -4.75 4.96
C GLU A 134 12.47 -3.72 5.55
N PHE A 135 13.50 -4.20 6.24
CA PHE A 135 14.54 -3.38 6.81
C PHE A 135 15.68 -3.26 5.81
N SER A 136 16.25 -2.07 5.67
CA SER A 136 17.40 -1.82 4.80
C SER A 136 18.68 -1.87 5.58
N PHE A 137 19.72 -2.49 5.01
CA PHE A 137 21.09 -2.32 5.46
C PHE A 137 21.67 -1.01 4.93
N GLY A 138 22.56 -0.40 5.70
CA GLY A 138 23.24 0.85 5.36
C GLY A 138 24.16 1.29 6.48
N ASP A 139 24.44 2.59 6.54
CA ASP A 139 25.12 3.23 7.65
C ASP A 139 24.23 4.27 8.35
N GLU A 140 24.49 4.56 9.61
CA GLU A 140 23.74 5.57 10.39
C GLU A 140 24.05 6.99 9.94
N PHE A 141 25.26 7.20 9.46
CA PHE A 141 25.79 8.40 8.85
C PHE A 141 26.93 7.99 7.92
N LYS A 142 27.26 8.84 6.97
CA LYS A 142 28.30 8.55 5.96
C LYS A 142 29.57 7.94 6.59
N ASP A 143 29.94 6.75 6.11
CA ASP A 143 31.09 5.98 6.58
C ASP A 143 30.99 5.57 8.07
N GLY A 144 29.78 5.50 8.62
CA GLY A 144 29.46 5.05 9.97
C GLY A 144 29.37 3.54 10.13
N PRO A 145 28.97 3.06 11.32
CA PRO A 145 28.80 1.63 11.56
C PRO A 145 27.64 1.04 10.73
N LEU A 146 27.73 -0.26 10.43
CA LEU A 146 26.65 -0.99 9.78
C LEU A 146 25.35 -0.81 10.58
N ALA A 147 24.30 -0.39 9.91
CA ALA A 147 22.96 -0.22 10.45
C ALA A 147 21.97 -1.13 9.73
N LEU A 148 20.91 -1.52 10.42
CA LEU A 148 19.78 -2.25 9.86
C LEU A 148 18.48 -1.63 10.38
N GLY A 149 17.64 -1.14 9.48
CA GLY A 149 16.42 -0.46 9.92
C GLY A 149 15.70 0.28 8.81
N MET A 150 15.30 1.50 9.11
CA MET A 150 14.50 2.34 8.22
C MET A 150 15.30 3.56 7.77
N HIS A 151 15.01 4.04 6.55
CA HIS A 151 15.61 5.28 6.07
C HIS A 151 15.32 6.44 7.03
N LYS A 152 16.37 7.24 7.26
CA LYS A 152 16.29 8.48 8.03
C LYS A 152 15.39 9.47 7.30
N ARG A 153 14.59 10.20 8.06
CA ARG A 153 13.68 11.20 7.51
C ARG A 153 14.43 12.27 6.70
N GLY A 154 14.10 12.34 5.41
CA GLY A 154 14.73 13.30 4.49
C GLY A 154 16.11 12.90 3.96
N SER A 155 16.60 11.70 4.30
CA SER A 155 17.80 11.08 3.71
C SER A 155 17.42 9.84 2.89
N PHE A 156 18.15 9.63 1.79
CA PHE A 156 18.06 8.44 0.95
C PHE A 156 19.09 7.37 1.32
N TYR A 157 20.10 7.78 2.08
CA TYR A 157 21.29 6.95 2.34
C TYR A 157 21.34 6.48 3.78
N ASP A 158 21.10 7.38 4.74
CA ASP A 158 21.27 7.10 6.16
C ASP A 158 20.16 6.18 6.67
N ILE A 159 20.52 5.15 7.43
CA ILE A 159 19.62 4.19 8.04
C ILE A 159 19.56 4.40 9.56
N VAL A 160 18.36 4.49 10.08
CA VAL A 160 18.10 4.49 11.53
C VAL A 160 17.88 3.06 11.98
N THR A 161 18.71 2.56 12.88
CA THR A 161 18.53 1.25 13.50
C THR A 161 17.30 1.28 14.41
N VAL A 162 16.27 0.48 14.10
CA VAL A 162 14.93 0.60 14.72
C VAL A 162 14.60 -0.54 15.68
N GLU A 163 15.52 -0.87 16.60
CA GLU A 163 15.36 -1.94 17.59
C GLU A 163 14.15 -1.79 18.51
N ASN A 164 13.62 -0.57 18.66
CA ASN A 164 12.44 -0.25 19.47
C ASN A 164 11.23 0.20 18.64
N CYS A 165 11.12 -0.24 17.38
CA CYS A 165 10.01 0.11 16.51
C CYS A 165 8.67 -0.34 17.11
N GLN A 166 7.71 0.60 17.25
CA GLN A 166 6.43 0.34 17.90
C GLN A 166 5.37 -0.27 16.97
N ILE A 167 5.54 -0.15 15.64
CA ILE A 167 4.55 -0.67 14.68
C ILE A 167 4.72 -2.16 14.38
N VAL A 168 5.86 -2.76 14.73
CA VAL A 168 6.14 -4.19 14.65
C VAL A 168 6.20 -4.82 16.04
N ASP A 169 5.94 -6.11 16.14
CA ASP A 169 6.05 -6.81 17.41
C ASP A 169 7.51 -7.11 17.81
N GLU A 170 7.70 -7.70 18.97
CA GLU A 170 9.04 -7.94 19.53
C GLU A 170 9.86 -8.93 18.74
N ASP A 171 9.23 -9.91 18.05
CA ASP A 171 10.00 -10.90 17.26
C ASP A 171 10.70 -10.22 16.08
N PHE A 172 10.04 -9.26 15.41
CA PHE A 172 10.69 -8.46 14.36
C PHE A 172 11.93 -7.71 14.88
N ARG A 173 11.78 -7.08 16.05
CA ARG A 173 12.87 -6.33 16.68
C ARG A 173 14.01 -7.24 17.07
N LYS A 174 13.70 -8.42 17.58
CA LYS A 174 14.70 -9.44 17.98
C LYS A 174 15.43 -10.00 16.76
N ILE A 175 14.69 -10.34 15.68
CA ILE A 175 15.29 -10.79 14.42
C ILE A 175 16.23 -9.72 13.86
N LEU A 176 15.80 -8.44 13.85
CA LEU A 176 16.65 -7.32 13.44
C LEU A 176 17.92 -7.24 14.28
N SER A 177 17.80 -7.25 15.61
CA SER A 177 18.97 -7.13 16.51
C SER A 177 19.93 -8.30 16.39
N VAL A 178 19.44 -9.54 16.32
CA VAL A 178 20.28 -10.74 16.11
C VAL A 178 21.01 -10.68 14.77
N THR A 179 20.29 -10.32 13.70
CA THR A 179 20.87 -10.21 12.36
C THR A 179 21.94 -9.12 12.28
N LEU A 180 21.65 -7.93 12.82
CA LEU A 180 22.60 -6.82 12.84
C LEU A 180 23.85 -7.15 13.66
N ALA A 181 23.69 -7.74 14.86
CA ALA A 181 24.80 -8.15 15.71
C ALA A 181 25.70 -9.16 15.00
N TYR A 182 25.11 -10.19 14.37
CA TYR A 182 25.85 -11.20 13.63
C TYR A 182 26.70 -10.60 12.50
N PHE A 183 26.10 -9.80 11.60
CA PHE A 183 26.85 -9.25 10.46
C PHE A 183 27.86 -8.16 10.86
N ARG A 184 27.63 -7.45 11.97
CA ARG A 184 28.65 -6.55 12.56
C ARG A 184 29.87 -7.33 13.06
N GLU A 185 29.64 -8.44 13.75
CA GLU A 185 30.71 -9.31 14.25
C GLU A 185 31.53 -9.91 13.10
N GLN A 186 30.87 -10.29 12.01
CA GLN A 186 31.53 -10.82 10.81
C GLN A 186 32.13 -9.73 9.89
N ASN A 187 31.99 -8.46 10.22
CA ASN A 187 32.45 -7.31 9.42
C ASN A 187 31.97 -7.33 7.96
N ILE A 188 30.74 -7.77 7.73
CA ILE A 188 30.15 -7.81 6.38
C ILE A 188 29.65 -6.43 5.97
N THR A 189 29.92 -6.04 4.73
CA THR A 189 29.56 -4.73 4.19
C THR A 189 28.16 -4.73 3.56
N TYR A 190 27.47 -3.59 3.66
CA TYR A 190 26.20 -3.37 2.94
C TYR A 190 26.46 -2.94 1.49
N TYR A 191 25.44 -3.13 0.62
CA TYR A 191 25.47 -2.67 -0.77
C TYR A 191 25.34 -1.15 -0.84
N HIS A 192 26.41 -0.51 -1.32
CA HIS A 192 26.48 0.94 -1.44
C HIS A 192 25.87 1.39 -2.78
N LYS A 193 24.72 2.06 -2.74
CA LYS A 193 23.88 2.43 -3.92
C LYS A 193 24.59 3.29 -4.98
N LEU A 194 25.63 4.05 -4.63
CA LEU A 194 26.39 4.88 -5.58
C LEU A 194 27.60 4.15 -6.17
N ARG A 195 28.21 3.25 -5.41
CA ARG A 195 29.38 2.49 -5.83
C ARG A 195 29.01 1.17 -6.49
N HIS A 196 27.78 0.70 -6.27
CA HIS A 196 27.29 -0.61 -6.70
C HIS A 196 28.13 -1.77 -6.20
N THR A 197 28.68 -1.64 -4.99
CA THR A 197 29.51 -2.65 -4.33
C THR A 197 29.01 -2.92 -2.91
N GLY A 198 29.18 -4.17 -2.45
CA GLY A 198 28.76 -4.62 -1.14
C GLY A 198 27.76 -5.76 -1.20
N TYR A 199 27.55 -6.44 -0.08
CA TYR A 199 26.80 -7.69 -0.01
C TYR A 199 25.38 -7.52 0.53
N LEU A 200 25.20 -6.97 1.74
CA LEU A 200 23.93 -6.90 2.43
C LEU A 200 23.01 -5.82 1.83
N ARG A 201 21.74 -6.16 1.55
CA ARG A 201 20.75 -5.22 1.02
C ARG A 201 19.57 -5.01 1.94
N HIS A 202 18.77 -6.06 2.17
CA HIS A 202 17.55 -5.97 2.96
C HIS A 202 17.38 -7.19 3.85
N LEU A 203 16.62 -7.01 4.92
CA LEU A 203 16.08 -8.08 5.76
C LEU A 203 14.56 -7.98 5.70
N LEU A 204 13.93 -8.94 5.04
CA LEU A 204 12.49 -9.07 4.98
C LEU A 204 12.02 -9.99 6.10
N VAL A 205 11.11 -9.51 6.93
CA VAL A 205 10.48 -10.29 7.99
C VAL A 205 8.98 -10.28 7.80
N ARG A 206 8.37 -11.46 7.85
CA ARG A 206 6.92 -11.62 7.91
C ARG A 206 6.53 -12.43 9.13
N LYS A 207 5.42 -12.09 9.76
CA LYS A 207 4.85 -12.83 10.86
C LYS A 207 3.34 -12.83 10.78
N ALA A 208 2.74 -14.00 10.77
CA ALA A 208 1.31 -14.16 10.88
C ALA A 208 0.81 -13.70 12.25
N VAL A 209 -0.31 -13.00 12.27
CA VAL A 209 -0.90 -12.49 13.52
C VAL A 209 -1.66 -13.59 14.26
N LYS A 210 -2.34 -14.48 13.53
CA LYS A 210 -3.17 -15.54 14.14
C LYS A 210 -2.44 -16.86 14.31
N THR A 211 -1.65 -17.29 13.32
CA THR A 211 -0.89 -18.55 13.42
C THR A 211 0.43 -18.38 14.18
N GLY A 212 0.96 -17.15 14.24
CA GLY A 212 2.25 -16.88 14.88
C GLY A 212 3.45 -17.34 14.05
N GLU A 213 3.26 -17.82 12.83
CA GLU A 213 4.32 -18.29 11.93
C GLU A 213 5.22 -17.13 11.48
N ILE A 214 6.54 -17.34 11.47
CA ILE A 214 7.56 -16.35 11.14
C ILE A 214 8.35 -16.82 9.93
N LEU A 215 8.49 -15.94 8.93
CA LEU A 215 9.32 -16.13 7.76
C LEU A 215 10.32 -14.98 7.67
N VAL A 216 11.59 -15.32 7.53
CA VAL A 216 12.69 -14.35 7.43
C VAL A 216 13.43 -14.57 6.13
N ASP A 217 13.73 -13.50 5.40
CA ASP A 217 14.45 -13.56 4.14
C ASP A 217 15.56 -12.50 4.14
N LEU A 218 16.80 -12.94 3.99
CA LEU A 218 17.96 -12.08 3.81
C LEU A 218 18.17 -11.83 2.32
N VAL A 219 18.14 -10.57 1.94
CA VAL A 219 18.37 -10.15 0.55
C VAL A 219 19.78 -9.60 0.41
N THR A 220 20.57 -10.18 -0.50
CA THR A 220 21.95 -9.79 -0.74
C THR A 220 22.23 -9.58 -2.23
N THR A 221 23.41 -9.09 -2.55
CA THR A 221 23.97 -9.20 -3.91
C THR A 221 24.69 -10.53 -4.08
N THR A 222 25.11 -10.84 -5.31
CA THR A 222 25.99 -11.98 -5.62
C THR A 222 27.48 -11.68 -5.40
N GLN A 223 27.83 -10.53 -4.82
CA GLN A 223 29.22 -10.12 -4.56
C GLN A 223 29.74 -10.77 -3.28
N THR A 224 30.42 -11.89 -3.41
CA THR A 224 30.90 -12.73 -2.29
C THR A 224 32.40 -12.62 -2.02
N ASP A 225 33.11 -11.73 -2.69
CA ASP A 225 34.50 -11.39 -2.35
C ASP A 225 34.53 -10.40 -1.16
N PHE A 226 34.29 -10.93 0.04
CA PHE A 226 34.18 -10.11 1.26
C PHE A 226 35.45 -9.36 1.61
N GLN A 227 36.63 -9.91 1.26
CA GLN A 227 37.92 -9.28 1.52
C GLN A 227 38.22 -8.16 0.53
N GLY A 228 37.97 -8.40 -0.76
CA GLY A 228 38.16 -7.41 -1.81
C GLY A 228 37.23 -6.21 -1.67
N ILE A 229 35.97 -6.45 -1.31
CA ILE A 229 34.95 -5.40 -1.10
C ILE A 229 35.32 -4.55 0.11
N ALA A 230 35.73 -5.15 1.24
CA ALA A 230 36.17 -4.43 2.42
C ALA A 230 37.39 -3.54 2.13
N GLY A 231 38.36 -4.02 1.35
CA GLY A 231 39.52 -3.27 0.90
C GLY A 231 39.16 -2.05 0.04
N ALA A 232 38.26 -2.22 -0.94
CA ALA A 232 37.85 -1.15 -1.83
C ALA A 232 37.06 -0.02 -1.13
N GLN A 233 36.31 -0.33 -0.08
CA GLN A 233 35.61 0.69 0.71
C GLN A 233 36.56 1.51 1.61
N MET A 234 37.72 0.96 1.96
CA MET A 234 38.71 1.61 2.82
C MET A 234 39.69 2.52 2.10
N ASP A 235 40.02 2.26 0.85
CA ASP A 235 40.98 3.09 0.09
C ASP A 235 40.55 4.55 -0.05
N GLU A 236 39.26 4.88 0.13
CA GLU A 236 38.74 6.25 0.13
C GLU A 236 38.75 6.92 1.53
N VAL A 237 38.79 6.14 2.61
CA VAL A 237 38.83 6.65 4.00
C VAL A 237 40.26 6.66 4.50
N LYS A 238 41.11 7.46 3.89
CA LYS A 238 42.50 7.63 4.34
C LYS A 238 42.53 8.20 5.76
N SER A 239 43.08 7.43 6.68
CA SER A 239 43.98 7.85 7.78
C SER A 239 43.69 7.44 9.22
N THR A 240 42.67 6.66 9.58
CA THR A 240 42.53 6.36 11.04
C THR A 240 42.29 4.92 11.46
N LEU A 241 42.15 3.94 10.56
CA LEU A 241 41.85 2.55 10.95
C LEU A 241 42.73 1.55 10.19
N ASN A 242 43.97 1.41 10.61
CA ASN A 242 44.93 0.36 10.11
C ASN A 242 44.52 -1.07 10.43
N ASN A 243 43.42 -1.35 11.14
CA ASN A 243 43.07 -2.68 11.63
C ASN A 243 41.87 -3.33 10.93
N ALA A 244 41.24 -2.69 9.94
CA ALA A 244 39.97 -3.22 9.42
C ALA A 244 40.17 -4.24 8.28
N GLN A 245 41.27 -4.19 7.55
CA GLN A 245 41.60 -5.24 6.55
C GLN A 245 41.93 -6.59 7.19
N GLU A 246 42.53 -6.59 8.39
CA GLU A 246 42.90 -7.84 9.12
C GLU A 246 41.68 -8.59 9.67
N ASN A 247 40.49 -7.96 9.72
CA ASN A 247 39.28 -8.52 10.33
C ASN A 247 38.14 -8.77 9.32
N ALA A 248 38.38 -8.69 8.00
CA ALA A 248 37.39 -9.07 7.02
C ALA A 248 37.06 -10.57 7.09
N PHE A 249 35.79 -10.91 6.90
CA PHE A 249 35.35 -12.31 6.92
C PHE A 249 36.12 -13.14 5.88
N ALA A 250 36.73 -14.24 6.33
CA ALA A 250 37.59 -15.07 5.51
C ALA A 250 36.92 -16.39 5.06
N GLY A 251 35.65 -16.61 5.42
CA GLY A 251 34.87 -17.80 5.08
C GLY A 251 34.15 -17.69 3.75
N THR A 252 33.40 -18.72 3.42
CA THR A 252 32.53 -18.79 2.26
C THR A 252 31.16 -18.19 2.54
N GLU A 253 30.38 -17.87 1.48
CA GLU A 253 28.98 -17.42 1.63
C GLU A 253 28.15 -18.46 2.40
N GLU A 254 28.36 -19.76 2.12
CA GLU A 254 27.64 -20.84 2.79
C GLU A 254 27.92 -20.84 4.30
N GLU A 255 29.18 -20.70 4.72
CA GLU A 255 29.55 -20.62 6.14
C GLU A 255 28.95 -19.40 6.82
N LEU A 256 28.91 -18.25 6.12
CA LEU A 256 28.30 -17.01 6.60
C LEU A 256 26.80 -17.19 6.83
N LEU A 257 26.08 -17.75 5.85
CA LEU A 257 24.63 -17.96 5.91
C LEU A 257 24.26 -19.03 6.95
N GLU A 258 25.03 -20.11 7.07
CA GLU A 258 24.82 -21.12 8.10
C GLU A 258 25.00 -20.55 9.50
N GLY A 259 26.02 -19.71 9.73
CA GLY A 259 26.22 -19.02 10.99
C GLY A 259 25.06 -18.05 11.32
N TRP A 260 24.59 -17.28 10.35
CA TRP A 260 23.43 -16.39 10.52
C TRP A 260 22.15 -17.17 10.85
N LYS A 261 21.88 -18.26 10.11
CA LYS A 261 20.76 -19.17 10.39
C LYS A 261 20.83 -19.71 11.82
N ALA A 262 22.02 -20.19 12.24
CA ALA A 262 22.22 -20.72 13.59
C ALA A 262 21.96 -19.65 14.66
N ALA A 263 22.41 -18.41 14.44
CA ALA A 263 22.16 -17.30 15.36
C ALA A 263 20.66 -16.98 15.49
N LEU A 264 19.91 -16.99 14.37
CA LEU A 264 18.45 -16.81 14.39
C LEU A 264 17.76 -17.95 15.14
N LEU A 265 18.11 -19.21 14.87
CA LEU A 265 17.48 -20.37 15.51
C LEU A 265 17.80 -20.49 17.00
N ALA A 266 18.92 -19.94 17.45
CA ALA A 266 19.29 -19.91 18.87
C ALA A 266 18.52 -18.87 19.70
N ALA A 267 17.86 -17.90 19.03
CA ALA A 267 17.10 -16.87 19.72
C ALA A 267 15.69 -17.36 20.07
N ASP A 268 15.16 -16.86 21.18
CA ASP A 268 13.80 -17.19 21.65
C ASP A 268 12.76 -16.22 21.09
N TYR A 269 11.76 -16.70 20.39
CA TYR A 269 10.67 -15.93 19.78
C TYR A 269 9.33 -16.31 20.40
N LYS A 270 8.38 -15.39 20.39
CA LYS A 270 6.97 -15.71 20.74
C LYS A 270 6.27 -16.49 19.65
N GLY A 271 6.61 -16.20 18.38
CA GLY A 271 6.13 -16.93 17.22
C GLY A 271 6.96 -18.17 16.90
N ILE A 272 6.59 -18.84 15.82
CA ILE A 272 7.23 -20.08 15.36
C ILE A 272 8.04 -19.75 14.11
N MET A 273 9.36 -19.94 14.13
CA MET A 273 10.20 -19.81 12.94
C MET A 273 9.87 -20.93 11.96
N THR A 274 9.19 -20.62 10.87
CA THR A 274 8.77 -21.58 9.85
C THR A 274 9.69 -21.59 8.64
N GLY A 275 10.40 -20.49 8.37
CA GLY A 275 11.35 -20.43 7.27
C GLY A 275 12.40 -19.34 7.43
N ILE A 276 13.62 -19.66 6.99
CA ILE A 276 14.73 -18.72 6.83
C ILE A 276 15.23 -18.89 5.40
N LEU A 277 15.23 -17.77 4.66
CA LEU A 277 15.51 -17.72 3.23
C LEU A 277 16.70 -16.81 2.95
N HIS A 278 17.29 -17.02 1.78
CA HIS A 278 18.31 -16.15 1.22
C HIS A 278 17.95 -15.84 -0.23
N THR A 279 17.71 -14.56 -0.53
CA THR A 279 17.34 -14.08 -1.86
C THR A 279 18.47 -13.24 -2.47
N ARG A 280 18.84 -13.54 -3.72
CA ARG A 280 19.78 -12.75 -4.50
C ARG A 280 19.06 -11.63 -5.22
N ASN A 281 19.67 -10.44 -5.21
CA ASN A 281 19.16 -9.25 -5.87
C ASN A 281 20.33 -8.33 -6.29
N ASP A 282 20.69 -8.38 -7.56
CA ASP A 282 21.73 -7.52 -8.16
C ASP A 282 21.15 -6.28 -8.85
N ASN A 283 19.84 -6.07 -8.77
CA ASN A 283 19.19 -4.90 -9.36
C ASN A 283 19.79 -3.61 -8.80
N VAL A 284 20.10 -2.66 -9.68
CA VAL A 284 20.63 -1.34 -9.29
C VAL A 284 19.61 -0.52 -8.50
N ALA A 285 18.30 -0.72 -8.76
CA ALA A 285 17.24 -0.07 -7.99
C ALA A 285 17.17 -0.59 -6.55
N ASP A 286 16.73 0.29 -5.65
CA ASP A 286 16.53 -0.03 -4.22
C ASP A 286 15.19 -0.76 -3.99
N THR A 287 14.89 -1.72 -4.85
CA THR A 287 13.70 -2.55 -4.76
C THR A 287 14.11 -4.00 -4.56
N VAL A 288 13.42 -4.71 -3.72
CA VAL A 288 13.62 -6.16 -3.58
C VAL A 288 13.06 -6.84 -4.82
N THR A 289 13.97 -7.42 -5.62
CA THR A 289 13.64 -8.24 -6.78
C THR A 289 14.15 -9.65 -6.50
N ASN A 290 13.34 -10.65 -6.79
CA ASN A 290 13.75 -12.04 -6.63
C ASN A 290 14.49 -12.50 -7.90
N GLU A 291 15.81 -12.64 -7.79
CA GLU A 291 16.69 -13.19 -8.82
C GLU A 291 17.18 -14.62 -8.47
N GLY A 292 16.57 -15.23 -7.46
CA GLY A 292 16.82 -16.56 -6.95
C GLY A 292 16.75 -16.59 -5.44
N THR A 293 15.97 -17.52 -4.90
CA THR A 293 15.79 -17.70 -3.45
C THR A 293 16.15 -19.12 -3.05
N ASP A 294 17.01 -19.26 -2.06
CA ASP A 294 17.36 -20.53 -1.42
C ASP A 294 16.68 -20.63 -0.06
N VAL A 295 16.19 -21.83 0.27
CA VAL A 295 15.63 -22.14 1.59
C VAL A 295 16.74 -22.65 2.49
N LEU A 296 17.15 -21.84 3.47
CA LEU A 296 18.17 -22.20 4.45
C LEU A 296 17.60 -23.05 5.59
N TYR A 297 16.30 -22.83 5.93
CA TYR A 297 15.61 -23.58 6.96
C TYR A 297 14.12 -23.62 6.69
N GLY A 298 13.47 -24.76 6.94
CA GLY A 298 12.03 -24.92 6.93
C GLY A 298 11.41 -24.81 5.54
N GLN A 299 10.54 -23.82 5.33
CA GLN A 299 9.77 -23.64 4.11
C GLN A 299 9.77 -22.17 3.65
N ASP A 300 9.40 -21.92 2.38
CA ASP A 300 9.36 -20.60 1.74
C ASP A 300 8.01 -19.90 1.83
N PHE A 301 7.14 -20.36 2.71
CA PHE A 301 5.81 -19.77 2.94
C PHE A 301 5.42 -19.86 4.41
N PHE A 302 4.35 -19.15 4.76
CA PHE A 302 3.67 -19.26 6.05
C PHE A 302 2.15 -19.13 5.83
N TYR A 303 1.37 -19.45 6.85
CA TYR A 303 -0.07 -19.31 6.81
C TYR A 303 -0.54 -18.17 7.70
N GLU A 304 -1.48 -17.37 7.19
CA GLU A 304 -2.24 -16.37 7.95
C GLU A 304 -3.72 -16.66 7.84
N GLU A 305 -4.50 -16.22 8.82
CA GLU A 305 -5.96 -16.35 8.82
C GLU A 305 -6.62 -14.96 8.80
N LEU A 306 -7.57 -14.76 7.89
CA LEU A 306 -8.43 -13.57 7.84
C LEU A 306 -9.89 -13.99 7.75
N LEU A 307 -10.72 -13.49 8.68
CA LEU A 307 -12.18 -13.74 8.71
C LEU A 307 -12.55 -15.23 8.58
N GLY A 308 -11.73 -16.11 9.14
CA GLY A 308 -11.93 -17.57 9.12
C GLY A 308 -11.40 -18.29 7.86
N LEU A 309 -10.84 -17.57 6.90
CA LEU A 309 -10.17 -18.14 5.73
C LEU A 309 -8.66 -18.20 5.96
N ARG A 310 -8.03 -19.24 5.46
CA ARG A 310 -6.59 -19.48 5.57
C ARG A 310 -5.88 -19.15 4.27
N PHE A 311 -4.78 -18.40 4.35
CA PHE A 311 -4.00 -17.97 3.20
C PHE A 311 -2.55 -18.43 3.32
N LYS A 312 -2.06 -19.11 2.27
CA LYS A 312 -0.63 -19.40 2.07
C LYS A 312 0.04 -18.15 1.50
N ILE A 313 1.07 -17.67 2.17
CA ILE A 313 1.75 -16.42 1.84
C ILE A 313 3.24 -16.68 1.66
N THR A 314 3.79 -16.31 0.49
CA THR A 314 5.22 -16.35 0.19
C THR A 314 5.90 -15.01 0.53
N PRO A 315 7.24 -14.91 0.56
CA PRO A 315 7.95 -13.67 0.89
C PRO A 315 7.53 -12.48 0.04
N PHE A 316 7.36 -12.70 -1.26
CA PHE A 316 7.12 -11.64 -2.26
C PHE A 316 5.67 -11.45 -2.62
N SER A 317 4.77 -12.38 -2.30
CA SER A 317 3.34 -12.19 -2.60
C SER A 317 2.77 -10.97 -1.88
N PHE A 318 1.92 -10.22 -2.61
CA PHE A 318 1.19 -9.12 -1.99
C PHE A 318 0.19 -9.68 -0.98
N PHE A 319 0.23 -9.14 0.22
CA PHE A 319 -0.75 -9.38 1.28
C PHE A 319 -0.79 -8.14 2.16
N GLN A 320 -1.97 -7.75 2.63
CA GLN A 320 -2.11 -6.55 3.46
C GLN A 320 -1.22 -6.64 4.70
N THR A 321 -0.45 -5.57 4.94
CA THR A 321 0.61 -5.59 5.97
C THR A 321 0.11 -5.35 7.41
N ASN A 322 -1.20 -5.27 7.61
CA ASN A 322 -1.89 -5.28 8.88
C ASN A 322 -3.09 -6.25 8.77
N SER A 323 -2.95 -7.48 9.23
CA SER A 323 -3.97 -8.53 9.10
C SER A 323 -5.28 -8.14 9.78
N LEU A 324 -5.25 -7.61 10.99
CA LEU A 324 -6.45 -7.22 11.73
C LEU A 324 -7.14 -5.98 11.12
N GLY A 325 -6.36 -5.02 10.64
CA GLY A 325 -6.89 -3.89 9.89
C GLY A 325 -7.51 -4.32 8.55
N ALA A 326 -6.92 -5.31 7.88
CA ALA A 326 -7.45 -5.89 6.64
C ALA A 326 -8.81 -6.55 6.88
N GLU A 327 -9.02 -7.22 8.01
CA GLU A 327 -10.34 -7.74 8.38
C GLU A 327 -11.38 -6.63 8.46
N VAL A 328 -11.05 -5.48 9.08
CA VAL A 328 -11.95 -4.32 9.16
C VAL A 328 -12.22 -3.74 7.77
N LEU A 329 -11.20 -3.63 6.92
CA LEU A 329 -11.32 -3.10 5.56
C LEU A 329 -12.24 -3.97 4.71
N TYR A 330 -11.99 -5.27 4.69
CA TYR A 330 -12.75 -6.22 3.89
C TYR A 330 -14.17 -6.43 4.40
N GLN A 331 -14.35 -6.40 5.72
CA GLN A 331 -15.69 -6.42 6.31
C GLN A 331 -16.47 -5.16 5.93
N THR A 332 -15.84 -4.00 5.87
CA THR A 332 -16.46 -2.75 5.41
C THR A 332 -16.88 -2.85 3.95
N ALA A 333 -16.02 -3.39 3.08
CA ALA A 333 -16.37 -3.62 1.68
C ALA A 333 -17.54 -4.61 1.55
N ARG A 334 -17.52 -5.69 2.32
CA ARG A 334 -18.60 -6.68 2.36
C ARG A 334 -19.93 -6.10 2.86
N GLU A 335 -19.90 -5.24 3.89
CA GLU A 335 -21.08 -4.52 4.38
C GLU A 335 -21.68 -3.62 3.29
N PHE A 336 -20.84 -2.97 2.48
CA PHE A 336 -21.30 -2.11 1.37
C PHE A 336 -21.95 -2.93 0.24
N ILE A 337 -21.51 -4.16 0.02
CA ILE A 337 -22.10 -5.08 -0.93
C ILE A 337 -23.34 -5.77 -0.32
N GLY A 338 -23.32 -6.03 0.99
CA GLY A 338 -24.26 -6.90 1.69
C GLY A 338 -25.72 -6.45 1.69
N ASP A 339 -25.97 -5.13 1.63
CA ASP A 339 -27.34 -4.60 1.48
C ASP A 339 -27.99 -5.01 0.14
N ALA A 340 -27.20 -5.53 -0.78
CA ALA A 340 -27.56 -5.85 -2.15
C ALA A 340 -27.49 -7.36 -2.48
N LEU A 341 -26.96 -8.18 -1.55
CA LEU A 341 -26.85 -9.62 -1.75
C LEU A 341 -27.95 -10.35 -0.96
N PRO A 342 -28.59 -11.38 -1.55
CA PRO A 342 -29.63 -12.11 -0.85
C PRO A 342 -29.04 -12.83 0.37
N SER A 343 -29.67 -12.66 1.52
CA SER A 343 -29.47 -13.51 2.68
C SER A 343 -30.30 -14.76 2.49
N GLY A 344 -29.66 -15.91 2.29
CA GLY A 344 -30.35 -17.19 2.07
C GLY A 344 -29.48 -18.37 2.46
N THR A 345 -30.00 -19.57 2.27
CA THR A 345 -29.22 -20.80 2.39
C THR A 345 -28.19 -20.91 1.25
N ASP A 346 -27.17 -21.76 1.38
CA ASP A 346 -26.21 -22.04 0.30
C ASP A 346 -26.88 -22.40 -1.02
N ALA A 347 -28.03 -23.09 -0.96
CA ALA A 347 -28.83 -23.46 -2.13
C ALA A 347 -29.48 -22.23 -2.78
N ASP A 348 -30.04 -21.30 -1.99
CA ASP A 348 -30.63 -20.06 -2.49
C ASP A 348 -29.55 -19.15 -3.14
N ILE A 349 -28.35 -19.10 -2.55
CA ILE A 349 -27.22 -18.33 -3.09
C ILE A 349 -26.73 -18.97 -4.40
N ALA A 350 -26.63 -20.28 -4.50
CA ALA A 350 -26.21 -20.98 -5.71
C ALA A 350 -27.20 -20.78 -6.88
N GLU A 351 -28.50 -20.67 -6.59
CA GLU A 351 -29.56 -20.52 -7.62
C GLU A 351 -29.80 -19.05 -7.98
N HIS A 352 -29.92 -18.16 -6.97
CA HIS A 352 -30.35 -16.75 -7.13
C HIS A 352 -29.26 -15.74 -6.79
N GLY A 353 -28.07 -16.20 -6.37
CA GLY A 353 -26.95 -15.35 -6.01
C GLY A 353 -26.39 -14.56 -7.19
N LYS A 354 -25.60 -13.56 -6.88
CA LYS A 354 -25.04 -12.59 -7.82
C LYS A 354 -23.66 -12.98 -8.31
N ILE A 355 -23.31 -12.57 -9.51
CA ILE A 355 -21.96 -12.66 -10.07
C ILE A 355 -21.22 -11.38 -9.68
N VAL A 356 -20.07 -11.55 -9.03
CA VAL A 356 -19.21 -10.45 -8.58
C VAL A 356 -17.88 -10.51 -9.32
N PHE A 357 -17.43 -9.38 -9.86
CA PHE A 357 -16.07 -9.24 -10.37
C PHE A 357 -15.20 -8.54 -9.32
N ASP A 358 -14.06 -9.15 -9.00
CA ASP A 358 -12.99 -8.58 -8.17
C ASP A 358 -11.83 -8.19 -9.11
N LEU A 359 -11.80 -6.92 -9.50
CA LEU A 359 -10.81 -6.42 -10.45
C LEU A 359 -9.60 -5.86 -9.69
N TYR A 360 -8.42 -6.29 -10.11
CA TYR A 360 -7.14 -6.12 -9.40
C TYR A 360 -7.07 -7.00 -8.14
N SER A 361 -7.45 -8.27 -8.30
CA SER A 361 -7.74 -9.19 -7.17
C SER A 361 -6.51 -9.62 -6.36
N GLY A 362 -5.28 -9.37 -6.83
CA GLY A 362 -4.05 -9.81 -6.17
C GLY A 362 -4.07 -11.31 -5.91
N THR A 363 -3.83 -11.71 -4.67
CA THR A 363 -3.90 -13.13 -4.24
C THR A 363 -5.33 -13.61 -3.93
N GLY A 364 -6.34 -12.92 -4.44
CA GLY A 364 -7.75 -13.32 -4.37
C GLY A 364 -8.38 -13.19 -3.00
N THR A 365 -7.85 -12.36 -2.13
CA THR A 365 -8.34 -12.25 -0.73
C THR A 365 -9.77 -11.70 -0.69
N ILE A 366 -10.07 -10.65 -1.44
CA ILE A 366 -11.43 -10.05 -1.50
C ILE A 366 -12.40 -11.02 -2.16
N ALA A 367 -12.02 -11.61 -3.30
CA ALA A 367 -12.84 -12.59 -4.00
C ALA A 367 -13.26 -13.74 -3.09
N GLN A 368 -12.32 -14.31 -2.34
CA GLN A 368 -12.60 -15.41 -1.42
C GLN A 368 -13.50 -15.00 -0.26
N MET A 369 -13.36 -13.79 0.26
CA MET A 369 -14.24 -13.28 1.32
C MET A 369 -15.66 -12.98 0.84
N LEU A 370 -15.85 -12.72 -0.44
CA LEU A 370 -17.16 -12.52 -1.05
C LEU A 370 -17.83 -13.83 -1.48
N SER A 371 -17.05 -14.92 -1.60
CA SER A 371 -17.52 -16.24 -2.00
C SER A 371 -18.76 -16.72 -1.24
N PRO A 372 -18.87 -16.57 0.11
CA PRO A 372 -20.03 -17.07 0.85
C PRO A 372 -21.34 -16.34 0.56
N VAL A 373 -21.31 -15.19 -0.11
CA VAL A 373 -22.48 -14.35 -0.38
C VAL A 373 -22.71 -14.13 -1.88
N ALA A 374 -21.90 -14.75 -2.74
CA ALA A 374 -21.98 -14.63 -4.18
C ALA A 374 -22.20 -16.02 -4.84
N LYS A 375 -22.97 -16.05 -5.94
CA LYS A 375 -23.10 -17.25 -6.78
C LYS A 375 -21.76 -17.63 -7.42
N LYS A 376 -21.06 -16.63 -7.93
CA LYS A 376 -19.73 -16.75 -8.56
C LYS A 376 -18.94 -15.47 -8.33
N VAL A 377 -17.67 -15.61 -8.03
CA VAL A 377 -16.73 -14.48 -7.98
C VAL A 377 -15.65 -14.72 -9.02
N ILE A 378 -15.42 -13.72 -9.89
CA ILE A 378 -14.36 -13.75 -10.90
C ILE A 378 -13.33 -12.69 -10.53
N GLY A 379 -12.12 -13.14 -10.15
CA GLY A 379 -10.95 -12.31 -9.87
C GLY A 379 -10.11 -12.10 -11.12
N VAL A 380 -9.69 -10.86 -11.39
CA VAL A 380 -8.78 -10.52 -12.48
C VAL A 380 -7.54 -9.85 -11.91
N GLU A 381 -6.37 -10.40 -12.22
CA GLU A 381 -5.07 -9.92 -11.76
C GLU A 381 -4.02 -10.06 -12.86
N ILE A 382 -3.14 -9.06 -12.98
CA ILE A 382 -2.10 -9.03 -14.02
C ILE A 382 -0.91 -9.94 -13.70
N ILE A 383 -0.64 -10.17 -12.43
CA ILE A 383 0.50 -10.96 -11.95
C ILE A 383 0.11 -12.44 -11.91
N GLU A 384 0.68 -13.24 -12.81
CA GLU A 384 0.34 -14.66 -12.95
C GLU A 384 0.59 -15.45 -11.68
N GLU A 385 1.70 -15.20 -10.96
CA GLU A 385 2.02 -15.85 -9.69
C GLU A 385 0.98 -15.52 -8.59
N ALA A 386 0.41 -14.32 -8.61
CA ALA A 386 -0.64 -13.94 -7.68
C ALA A 386 -1.96 -14.69 -7.99
N VAL A 387 -2.25 -14.89 -9.28
CA VAL A 387 -3.42 -15.68 -9.74
C VAL A 387 -3.30 -17.13 -9.31
N GLU A 388 -2.12 -17.76 -9.48
CA GLU A 388 -1.90 -19.13 -9.03
C GLU A 388 -2.03 -19.24 -7.50
N ALA A 389 -1.45 -18.29 -6.76
CA ALA A 389 -1.63 -18.22 -5.30
C ALA A 389 -3.12 -18.06 -4.90
N ALA A 390 -3.89 -17.27 -5.66
CA ALA A 390 -5.33 -17.10 -5.43
C ALA A 390 -6.10 -18.42 -5.63
N LYS A 391 -5.77 -19.20 -6.68
CA LYS A 391 -6.36 -20.53 -6.94
C LYS A 391 -6.00 -21.53 -5.84
N GLU A 392 -4.72 -21.59 -5.45
CA GLU A 392 -4.27 -22.45 -4.34
C GLU A 392 -5.00 -22.12 -3.04
N ASN A 393 -5.13 -20.82 -2.70
CA ASN A 393 -5.82 -20.37 -1.51
C ASN A 393 -7.33 -20.67 -1.54
N ALA A 394 -7.98 -20.50 -2.69
CA ALA A 394 -9.39 -20.88 -2.84
C ALA A 394 -9.60 -22.39 -2.66
N GLN A 395 -8.72 -23.21 -3.21
CA GLN A 395 -8.74 -24.65 -3.00
C GLN A 395 -8.50 -25.03 -1.54
N LEU A 396 -7.51 -24.38 -0.87
CA LEU A 396 -7.22 -24.56 0.55
C LEU A 396 -8.44 -24.30 1.43
N ASN A 397 -9.25 -23.29 1.06
CA ASN A 397 -10.45 -22.88 1.77
C ASN A 397 -11.72 -23.65 1.30
N GLY A 398 -11.63 -24.59 0.35
CA GLY A 398 -12.75 -25.34 -0.18
C GLY A 398 -13.77 -24.51 -0.97
N LEU A 399 -13.33 -23.38 -1.53
CA LEU A 399 -14.18 -22.46 -2.28
C LEU A 399 -14.22 -22.86 -3.76
N HIS A 400 -15.39 -23.23 -4.26
CA HIS A 400 -15.58 -23.74 -5.62
C HIS A 400 -16.20 -22.72 -6.58
N ASN A 401 -16.65 -21.59 -6.06
CA ASN A 401 -17.31 -20.52 -6.81
C ASN A 401 -16.40 -19.30 -7.07
N CYS A 402 -15.11 -19.41 -6.78
CA CYS A 402 -14.10 -18.42 -7.15
C CYS A 402 -13.33 -18.87 -8.39
N GLU A 403 -13.29 -18.01 -9.40
CA GLU A 403 -12.48 -18.18 -10.61
C GLU A 403 -11.47 -17.04 -10.70
N PHE A 404 -10.24 -17.34 -11.13
CA PHE A 404 -9.17 -16.34 -11.24
C PHE A 404 -8.55 -16.36 -12.62
N ILE A 405 -8.48 -15.18 -13.24
CA ILE A 405 -8.00 -14.94 -14.60
C ILE A 405 -6.73 -14.08 -14.55
N ALA A 406 -5.64 -14.62 -15.13
CA ALA A 406 -4.40 -13.87 -15.28
C ALA A 406 -4.47 -12.94 -16.49
N GLY A 407 -4.22 -11.65 -16.29
CA GLY A 407 -4.11 -10.68 -17.35
C GLY A 407 -4.44 -9.24 -16.94
N ASP A 408 -4.04 -8.33 -17.80
CA ASP A 408 -4.36 -6.92 -17.65
C ASP A 408 -5.88 -6.70 -17.80
N VAL A 409 -6.52 -6.10 -16.78
CA VAL A 409 -7.96 -5.79 -16.77
C VAL A 409 -8.36 -5.13 -18.10
N LEU A 410 -7.55 -4.18 -18.61
CA LEU A 410 -7.83 -3.51 -19.89
C LEU A 410 -7.97 -4.48 -21.07
N LYS A 411 -7.26 -5.61 -21.05
CA LYS A 411 -7.19 -6.55 -22.16
C LYS A 411 -8.18 -7.71 -22.03
N VAL A 412 -8.30 -8.27 -20.81
CA VAL A 412 -9.06 -9.51 -20.61
C VAL A 412 -10.52 -9.29 -20.30
N ILE A 413 -10.89 -8.10 -19.81
CA ILE A 413 -12.27 -7.82 -19.38
C ILE A 413 -13.32 -8.03 -20.51
N ASP A 414 -12.95 -7.76 -21.76
CA ASP A 414 -13.85 -7.96 -22.91
C ASP A 414 -14.00 -9.45 -23.31
N SER A 415 -13.15 -10.35 -22.80
CA SER A 415 -13.18 -11.78 -23.12
C SER A 415 -13.94 -12.62 -22.07
N ILE A 416 -14.38 -12.01 -20.99
CA ILE A 416 -15.17 -12.66 -19.95
C ILE A 416 -16.62 -12.71 -20.44
N GLU A 417 -17.18 -13.93 -20.59
CA GLU A 417 -18.53 -14.12 -21.10
C GLU A 417 -19.61 -13.73 -20.09
N GLU A 418 -19.31 -13.90 -18.81
CA GLU A 418 -20.21 -13.56 -17.72
C GLU A 418 -20.37 -12.04 -17.59
N LYS A 419 -21.58 -11.63 -17.22
CA LYS A 419 -21.89 -10.25 -16.88
C LYS A 419 -21.95 -10.12 -15.35
N PRO A 420 -21.18 -9.20 -14.75
CA PRO A 420 -21.24 -8.98 -13.32
C PRO A 420 -22.54 -8.27 -12.91
N ASP A 421 -23.08 -8.64 -11.77
CA ASP A 421 -24.09 -7.86 -11.06
C ASP A 421 -23.45 -6.78 -10.19
N TYR A 422 -22.22 -7.04 -9.71
CA TYR A 422 -21.40 -6.13 -8.88
C TYR A 422 -19.95 -6.17 -9.30
N ILE A 423 -19.27 -5.06 -9.14
CA ILE A 423 -17.82 -4.96 -9.33
C ILE A 423 -17.18 -4.42 -8.06
N VAL A 424 -16.14 -5.09 -7.58
CA VAL A 424 -15.23 -4.58 -6.57
C VAL A 424 -13.94 -4.18 -7.26
N LEU A 425 -13.44 -3.00 -6.91
CA LEU A 425 -12.24 -2.38 -7.46
C LEU A 425 -11.25 -2.14 -6.32
N ASP A 426 -10.06 -2.75 -6.40
CA ASP A 426 -8.93 -2.46 -5.49
C ASP A 426 -7.66 -2.16 -6.32
N PRO A 427 -7.66 -1.07 -7.10
CA PRO A 427 -6.59 -0.76 -8.02
C PRO A 427 -5.31 -0.31 -7.30
N PRO A 428 -4.16 -0.30 -8.01
CA PRO A 428 -2.90 0.20 -7.48
C PRO A 428 -2.98 1.69 -7.12
N ARG A 429 -1.96 2.19 -6.39
CA ARG A 429 -1.88 3.58 -5.89
C ARG A 429 -2.14 4.67 -6.92
N ASP A 430 -1.88 4.41 -8.19
CA ASP A 430 -2.11 5.40 -9.25
C ASP A 430 -3.56 5.45 -9.75
N GLY A 431 -4.44 4.61 -9.18
CA GLY A 431 -5.83 4.47 -9.58
C GLY A 431 -5.98 3.63 -10.85
N ILE A 432 -7.15 3.69 -11.46
CA ILE A 432 -7.49 2.90 -12.64
C ILE A 432 -6.97 3.58 -13.90
N ASN A 433 -6.42 2.80 -14.83
CA ASN A 433 -6.10 3.30 -16.15
C ASN A 433 -7.36 3.86 -16.83
N PRO A 434 -7.36 5.08 -17.39
CA PRO A 434 -8.56 5.70 -17.95
C PRO A 434 -9.28 4.84 -19.00
N LYS A 435 -8.53 4.09 -19.83
CA LYS A 435 -9.13 3.19 -20.82
C LYS A 435 -9.77 1.95 -20.18
N ALA A 436 -9.17 1.43 -19.09
CA ALA A 436 -9.76 0.33 -18.34
C ALA A 436 -11.02 0.80 -17.61
N LEU A 437 -11.00 1.99 -17.02
CA LEU A 437 -12.16 2.57 -16.35
C LEU A 437 -13.34 2.72 -17.30
N GLU A 438 -13.14 3.20 -18.52
CA GLU A 438 -14.18 3.30 -19.55
C GLU A 438 -14.76 1.91 -19.92
N LYS A 439 -13.94 0.86 -19.97
CA LYS A 439 -14.45 -0.49 -20.21
C LYS A 439 -15.26 -1.04 -19.04
N ILE A 440 -14.77 -0.82 -17.80
CA ILE A 440 -15.49 -1.21 -16.57
C ILE A 440 -16.88 -0.55 -16.53
N ILE A 441 -16.96 0.74 -16.84
CA ILE A 441 -18.20 1.49 -16.87
C ILE A 441 -19.21 0.91 -17.88
N ARG A 442 -18.75 0.38 -19.01
CA ARG A 442 -19.63 -0.24 -20.03
C ARG A 442 -20.40 -1.47 -19.55
N TYR A 443 -19.96 -2.13 -18.51
CA TYR A 443 -20.76 -3.21 -17.89
C TYR A 443 -22.07 -2.69 -17.31
N ASN A 444 -22.14 -1.40 -17.02
CA ASN A 444 -23.34 -0.74 -16.51
C ASN A 444 -23.96 -1.46 -15.31
N VAL A 445 -23.10 -1.91 -14.38
CA VAL A 445 -23.55 -2.61 -13.17
C VAL A 445 -24.29 -1.65 -12.25
N PRO A 446 -25.34 -2.12 -11.54
CA PRO A 446 -26.11 -1.29 -10.62
C PRO A 446 -25.27 -0.69 -9.50
N GLN A 447 -24.25 -1.39 -9.04
CA GLN A 447 -23.41 -0.95 -7.92
C GLN A 447 -21.96 -1.40 -8.08
N MET A 448 -21.05 -0.56 -7.58
CA MET A 448 -19.61 -0.86 -7.46
C MET A 448 -19.12 -0.50 -6.06
N VAL A 449 -18.16 -1.26 -5.56
CA VAL A 449 -17.37 -0.89 -4.39
C VAL A 449 -15.95 -0.58 -4.84
N TYR A 450 -15.47 0.61 -4.52
CA TYR A 450 -14.10 1.03 -4.82
C TYR A 450 -13.31 1.12 -3.51
N ILE A 451 -12.23 0.37 -3.39
CA ILE A 451 -11.27 0.41 -2.29
C ILE A 451 -10.04 1.16 -2.77
N SER A 452 -9.50 2.09 -1.99
CA SER A 452 -8.35 2.89 -2.39
C SER A 452 -7.42 3.22 -1.23
N CYS A 453 -6.15 2.86 -1.40
CA CYS A 453 -5.07 3.28 -0.50
C CYS A 453 -4.58 4.72 -0.73
N LYS A 454 -5.10 5.43 -1.76
CA LYS A 454 -4.70 6.79 -2.11
C LYS A 454 -5.91 7.64 -2.52
N PRO A 455 -6.55 8.31 -1.58
CA PRO A 455 -7.77 9.09 -1.80
C PRO A 455 -7.70 10.11 -2.94
N THR A 456 -6.50 10.63 -3.27
CA THR A 456 -6.34 11.56 -4.41
C THR A 456 -6.47 10.90 -5.79
N SER A 457 -6.11 9.62 -5.92
CA SER A 457 -6.35 8.88 -7.16
C SER A 457 -7.81 8.47 -7.27
N LEU A 458 -8.40 8.05 -6.14
CA LEU A 458 -9.83 7.79 -6.04
C LEU A 458 -10.66 9.02 -6.46
N ALA A 459 -10.34 10.22 -5.93
CA ALA A 459 -11.02 11.46 -6.27
C ALA A 459 -11.06 11.70 -7.79
N ARG A 460 -9.93 11.52 -8.49
CA ARG A 460 -9.84 11.63 -9.95
C ARG A 460 -10.72 10.61 -10.67
N ASP A 461 -10.71 9.36 -10.21
CA ASP A 461 -11.48 8.28 -10.85
C ASP A 461 -12.99 8.47 -10.58
N LEU A 462 -13.38 9.04 -9.43
CA LEU A 462 -14.76 9.40 -9.11
C LEU A 462 -15.31 10.50 -10.02
N GLU A 463 -14.50 11.49 -10.42
CA GLU A 463 -14.95 12.51 -11.41
C GLU A 463 -15.39 11.85 -12.71
N VAL A 464 -14.64 10.83 -13.20
CA VAL A 464 -14.99 10.09 -14.42
C VAL A 464 -16.24 9.24 -14.21
N LEU A 465 -16.33 8.52 -13.08
CA LEU A 465 -17.49 7.68 -12.77
C LEU A 465 -18.78 8.48 -12.67
N GLN A 466 -18.75 9.63 -11.99
CA GLN A 466 -19.91 10.52 -11.87
C GLN A 466 -20.34 11.09 -13.23
N ALA A 467 -19.38 11.51 -14.07
CA ALA A 467 -19.67 11.98 -15.42
C ALA A 467 -20.31 10.89 -16.33
N ARG A 468 -20.29 9.62 -15.88
CA ARG A 468 -20.89 8.47 -16.57
C ARG A 468 -22.11 7.91 -15.85
N GLY A 469 -22.71 8.69 -14.93
CA GLY A 469 -23.96 8.36 -14.27
C GLY A 469 -23.85 7.50 -13.02
N TYR A 470 -22.67 7.37 -12.42
CA TYR A 470 -22.53 6.77 -11.10
C TYR A 470 -22.60 7.83 -10.01
N GLU A 471 -23.34 7.56 -8.96
CA GLU A 471 -23.40 8.39 -7.75
C GLU A 471 -22.64 7.74 -6.61
N VAL A 472 -21.95 8.57 -5.82
CA VAL A 472 -21.38 8.14 -4.55
C VAL A 472 -22.49 8.06 -3.51
N LYS A 473 -22.71 6.89 -2.93
CA LYS A 473 -23.73 6.66 -1.89
C LYS A 473 -23.16 6.66 -0.49
N LYS A 474 -22.04 5.95 -0.27
CA LYS A 474 -21.39 5.83 1.03
C LYS A 474 -19.89 5.96 0.88
N VAL A 475 -19.24 6.58 1.85
CA VAL A 475 -17.78 6.64 1.98
C VAL A 475 -17.42 6.27 3.41
N CYS A 476 -16.51 5.32 3.57
CA CYS A 476 -15.94 4.94 4.87
C CYS A 476 -14.42 4.87 4.77
N CYS A 477 -13.72 5.47 5.71
CA CYS A 477 -12.28 5.30 5.85
C CYS A 477 -11.96 4.15 6.79
N VAL A 478 -10.78 3.55 6.61
CA VAL A 478 -10.23 2.53 7.53
C VAL A 478 -8.77 2.88 7.82
N ASP A 479 -8.43 2.96 9.10
CA ASP A 479 -7.04 3.19 9.51
C ASP A 479 -6.25 1.89 9.55
N MET A 480 -5.71 1.51 8.39
CA MET A 480 -4.81 0.36 8.26
C MET A 480 -3.43 0.59 8.87
N PHE A 481 -3.02 1.86 9.00
CA PHE A 481 -1.65 2.23 9.31
C PHE A 481 -1.57 3.32 10.40
N PRO A 482 -1.87 2.98 11.67
CA PRO A 482 -1.68 3.90 12.79
C PRO A 482 -0.31 4.57 12.78
N SER A 483 -0.27 5.81 13.25
CA SER A 483 0.94 6.66 13.30
C SER A 483 1.52 7.09 11.94
N THR A 484 0.88 6.71 10.82
CA THR A 484 1.25 7.17 9.48
C THR A 484 0.15 8.03 8.87
N PHE A 485 0.43 8.69 7.73
CA PHE A 485 -0.59 9.46 7.00
C PHE A 485 -1.46 8.60 6.07
N HIS A 486 -1.18 7.32 5.93
CA HIS A 486 -1.93 6.43 5.06
C HIS A 486 -3.33 6.16 5.63
N VAL A 487 -4.28 6.05 4.72
CA VAL A 487 -5.68 5.73 5.03
C VAL A 487 -6.26 4.97 3.84
N GLU A 488 -7.00 3.91 4.13
CA GLU A 488 -7.81 3.21 3.13
C GLU A 488 -9.19 3.87 3.07
N THR A 489 -9.75 3.93 1.87
CA THR A 489 -11.07 4.53 1.65
C THR A 489 -11.93 3.57 0.85
N VAL A 490 -13.09 3.22 1.38
CA VAL A 490 -14.09 2.38 0.74
C VAL A 490 -15.25 3.25 0.29
N VAL A 491 -15.61 3.17 -0.98
CA VAL A 491 -16.70 3.95 -1.58
C VAL A 491 -17.72 3.01 -2.22
N LEU A 492 -18.99 3.20 -1.88
CA LEU A 492 -20.11 2.56 -2.57
C LEU A 492 -20.63 3.52 -3.65
N LEU A 493 -20.65 3.03 -4.87
CA LEU A 493 -21.17 3.70 -6.05
C LEU A 493 -22.45 3.00 -6.52
N SER A 494 -23.45 3.77 -6.93
CA SER A 494 -24.69 3.28 -7.55
C SER A 494 -24.89 3.93 -8.89
N GLN A 495 -25.27 3.14 -9.90
CA GLN A 495 -25.68 3.66 -11.20
C GLN A 495 -26.99 4.41 -11.04
N GLN A 496 -27.06 5.63 -11.52
CA GLN A 496 -28.34 6.34 -11.68
C GLN A 496 -29.16 5.60 -12.74
N LYS A 497 -30.34 5.16 -12.36
CA LYS A 497 -31.33 4.83 -13.39
C LYS A 497 -31.75 6.14 -14.03
N PRO A 498 -31.80 6.25 -15.37
CA PRO A 498 -32.39 7.42 -15.98
C PRO A 498 -33.83 7.55 -15.43
N ASP A 499 -34.12 8.67 -14.75
CA ASP A 499 -35.44 8.92 -14.13
C ASP A 499 -36.54 9.06 -15.17
N ASP A 500 -36.18 9.24 -16.44
CA ASP A 500 -37.11 9.36 -17.55
C ASP A 500 -36.79 8.31 -18.62
N THR A 501 -37.57 7.25 -18.66
CA THR A 501 -37.84 6.54 -19.90
C THR A 501 -38.69 7.49 -20.72
N ILE A 502 -38.10 8.19 -21.69
CA ILE A 502 -38.88 8.81 -22.74
C ILE A 502 -39.43 7.64 -23.57
N GLU A 503 -40.63 7.18 -23.28
CA GLU A 503 -41.40 6.38 -24.20
C GLU A 503 -41.71 7.28 -25.38
N ILE A 504 -40.91 7.17 -26.44
CA ILE A 504 -41.29 7.73 -27.74
C ILE A 504 -42.25 6.69 -28.33
N ASP A 505 -43.51 6.94 -28.20
CA ASP A 505 -44.53 6.24 -28.96
C ASP A 505 -44.36 6.66 -30.42
N LEU A 506 -43.54 5.90 -31.15
CA LEU A 506 -43.41 6.03 -32.60
C LEU A 506 -44.61 5.31 -33.20
N ASP A 507 -45.65 6.07 -33.51
CA ASP A 507 -46.74 5.59 -34.32
C ASP A 507 -46.18 5.30 -35.72
N LEU A 508 -45.90 4.02 -36.00
CA LEU A 508 -45.34 3.57 -37.27
C LEU A 508 -46.29 3.80 -38.45
N ASP A 509 -47.56 4.10 -38.19
CA ASP A 509 -48.56 4.43 -39.21
C ASP A 509 -48.42 5.87 -39.73
N GLU A 510 -47.77 6.78 -38.98
CA GLU A 510 -47.44 8.13 -39.47
C GLU A 510 -46.11 8.20 -40.27
N LEU A 511 -45.33 7.12 -40.32
CA LEU A 511 -44.10 7.01 -41.11
C LEU A 511 -44.36 6.57 -42.55
N ASP A 512 -45.59 6.37 -42.97
CA ASP A 512 -45.95 6.18 -44.38
C ASP A 512 -46.00 7.53 -45.10
N ALA A 513 -44.91 8.29 -44.93
CA ALA A 513 -44.64 9.47 -45.76
C ALA A 513 -44.45 8.97 -47.17
N THR A 514 -45.41 9.32 -47.96
CA THR A 514 -45.49 9.14 -49.40
C THR A 514 -44.16 9.06 -50.10
N SER A 515 -44.04 8.06 -50.97
CA SER A 515 -42.89 7.72 -51.82
C SER A 515 -42.31 8.86 -52.71
N ALA A 516 -42.67 10.12 -52.43
CA ALA A 516 -42.15 11.32 -53.11
C ALA A 516 -40.97 11.98 -52.37
N GLU A 517 -40.77 11.76 -51.06
CA GLU A 517 -39.69 12.41 -50.32
C GLU A 517 -38.43 11.51 -50.15
N LEU A 518 -38.46 10.26 -50.58
CA LEU A 518 -37.35 9.33 -50.53
C LEU A 518 -36.34 9.48 -51.68
N LYS A 519 -36.31 10.61 -52.39
CA LYS A 519 -35.33 10.92 -53.47
C LYS A 519 -34.45 12.14 -53.18
N ALA A 520 -34.29 12.54 -51.97
CA ALA A 520 -33.14 13.39 -51.63
C ALA A 520 -31.89 12.50 -51.62
N THR A 521 -31.14 12.52 -52.73
CA THR A 521 -29.92 11.77 -52.85
C THR A 521 -28.86 12.38 -51.94
N TYR A 522 -27.98 11.54 -51.46
CA TYR A 522 -26.81 11.82 -50.61
C TYR A 522 -25.89 12.95 -51.10
N GLN A 523 -26.20 13.57 -52.22
CA GLN A 523 -25.47 14.70 -52.83
C GLN A 523 -26.03 16.09 -52.47
N GLU A 524 -27.16 16.18 -51.79
CA GLU A 524 -27.76 17.47 -51.40
C GLU A 524 -27.53 17.85 -49.93
N ILE A 525 -26.77 17.01 -49.19
CA ILE A 525 -26.37 17.28 -47.82
C ILE A 525 -24.83 17.42 -47.77
N LYS A 526 -24.28 18.33 -48.57
CA LYS A 526 -22.88 18.79 -48.41
C LYS A 526 -22.88 20.30 -48.25
#